data_2a16393a65d493bb432a490f4b5055c8
#
_entry.id   2a16393a65d493bb432a490f4b5055c8
#
_cell.length_a   1.000
_cell.length_b   1.000
_cell.length_c   1.000
_cell.angle_alpha   90.00
_cell.angle_beta   90.00
_cell.angle_gamma   90.00
#
_symmetry.space_group_name_H-M   'P 1'
#
loop_
_entity.id
_entity.type
_entity.pdbx_description
1 polymer ?
#
loop_
_entity_poly.entity_id
_entity_poly.type
_entity_poly.pdbx_seq_one_letter_code
_entity_poly.pdbx_strand_id
1 'polypeptide(L)'
;MKIANIVTNVVLGVAIIVLFVFHFTGNDKKESGSDNSSSAVMANPSDVSIAHFNMDSVTSQWDLYYEYQQELGKKQAEMEADFAGRTETFYQSVQDAQYKIQRQLVTRSEAEQLQQQLASEEQNLMTLQNQYSAELQEEGMVNTRKMIDMIERYVAELSQEKGYSYVYSYQFGGNLIYGAKALDITNEVVAGLNAKYQPGTELD
;
A
#
# COMPACT_ATOMS: atom_id res chain seq x y z
N MET A 1 15.96 -22.53 -7.19
CA MET A 1 15.45 -22.73 -5.81
C MET A 1 15.73 -21.60 -4.83
N LYS A 2 16.74 -20.74 -4.99
CA LYS A 2 17.01 -19.62 -4.05
C LYS A 2 16.20 -18.34 -4.31
N ILE A 3 15.82 -18.09 -5.57
CA ILE A 3 15.07 -16.89 -5.97
C ILE A 3 13.61 -16.95 -5.49
N ALA A 4 12.97 -18.11 -5.57
CA ALA A 4 11.60 -18.31 -5.09
C ALA A 4 11.47 -18.02 -3.57
N ASN A 5 12.49 -18.34 -2.78
CA ASN A 5 12.47 -18.09 -1.34
C ASN A 5 12.67 -16.60 -0.99
N ILE A 6 13.33 -15.83 -1.86
CA ILE A 6 13.53 -14.38 -1.66
C ILE A 6 12.20 -13.64 -1.93
N VAL A 7 11.51 -13.99 -3.01
CA VAL A 7 10.20 -13.41 -3.35
C VAL A 7 9.16 -13.73 -2.26
N THR A 8 9.15 -14.97 -1.77
CA THR A 8 8.24 -15.36 -0.67
C THR A 8 8.54 -14.59 0.62
N ASN A 9 9.82 -14.32 0.94
CA ASN A 9 10.18 -13.56 2.14
C ASN A 9 9.88 -12.07 2.02
N VAL A 10 9.94 -11.49 0.82
CA VAL A 10 9.57 -10.08 0.58
C VAL A 10 8.05 -9.90 0.71
N VAL A 11 7.26 -10.80 0.15
CA VAL A 11 5.79 -10.78 0.28
C VAL A 11 5.37 -10.97 1.74
N LEU A 12 6.04 -11.87 2.46
CA LEU A 12 5.77 -12.08 3.89
C LEU A 12 6.20 -10.86 4.74
N GLY A 13 7.28 -10.19 4.38
CA GLY A 13 7.77 -8.97 5.03
C GLY A 13 6.79 -7.80 4.88
N VAL A 14 6.22 -7.61 3.69
CA VAL A 14 5.21 -6.58 3.42
C VAL A 14 3.92 -6.86 4.20
N ALA A 15 3.48 -8.12 4.26
CA ALA A 15 2.30 -8.51 5.04
C ALA A 15 2.48 -8.25 6.56
N ILE A 16 3.69 -8.49 7.09
CA ILE A 16 4.00 -8.24 8.52
C ILE A 16 4.07 -6.74 8.80
N ILE A 17 4.59 -5.92 7.90
CA ILE A 17 4.68 -4.46 8.08
C ILE A 17 3.28 -3.83 8.05
N VAL A 18 2.39 -4.28 7.17
CA VAL A 18 0.99 -3.84 7.14
C VAL A 18 0.27 -4.18 8.45
N LEU A 19 0.50 -5.37 9.01
CA LEU A 19 -0.05 -5.77 10.30
C LEU A 19 0.55 -4.97 11.48
N PHE A 20 1.84 -4.57 11.39
CA PHE A 20 2.51 -3.84 12.46
C PHE A 20 2.11 -2.36 12.52
N VAL A 21 1.86 -1.73 11.37
CA VAL A 21 1.38 -0.33 11.31
C VAL A 21 -0.01 -0.21 11.90
N PHE A 22 -0.90 -1.21 11.70
CA PHE A 22 -2.21 -1.25 12.34
C PHE A 22 -2.17 -1.46 13.86
N HIS A 23 -1.06 -1.98 14.40
CA HIS A 23 -0.97 -2.28 15.83
C HIS A 23 -0.33 -1.15 16.66
N PHE A 24 0.33 -0.17 16.04
CA PHE A 24 1.16 0.81 16.77
C PHE A 24 0.67 2.26 16.74
N THR A 25 -0.46 2.58 16.12
CA THR A 25 -1.03 3.95 16.13
C THR A 25 -2.09 4.18 17.20
N GLY A 26 -2.02 3.44 18.29
CA GLY A 26 -2.77 3.76 19.50
C GLY A 26 -1.86 4.49 20.49
N ASN A 27 -1.72 5.80 20.39
CA ASN A 27 -1.13 6.57 21.48
C ASN A 27 -1.91 7.84 21.77
N ASP A 28 -2.43 7.84 22.98
CA ASP A 28 -3.14 8.96 23.62
C ASP A 28 -2.31 10.25 23.66
N LYS A 29 -2.92 11.35 23.26
CA LYS A 29 -2.60 12.64 23.84
C LYS A 29 -3.87 13.39 24.26
N LYS A 30 -4.04 13.44 25.57
CA LYS A 30 -4.84 14.45 26.23
C LYS A 30 -4.24 15.82 25.94
N GLU A 31 -5.02 16.73 25.42
CA GLU A 31 -4.81 18.15 25.64
C GLU A 31 -6.14 18.83 26.01
N SER A 32 -6.01 19.63 27.04
CA SER A 32 -7.02 20.37 27.79
C SER A 32 -7.40 21.65 27.07
N GLY A 33 -8.70 21.92 27.03
CA GLY A 33 -9.23 23.26 27.21
C GLY A 33 -9.28 24.19 26.02
N SER A 34 -10.48 24.37 25.44
CA SER A 34 -11.03 25.74 25.21
C SER A 34 -12.53 25.62 24.97
N ASP A 35 -13.27 26.29 25.83
CA ASP A 35 -14.70 26.51 25.68
C ASP A 35 -15.03 27.18 24.35
N ASN A 36 -15.76 26.50 23.50
CA ASN A 36 -16.63 27.11 22.52
C ASN A 36 -17.99 26.42 22.62
N SER A 37 -18.92 27.12 23.22
CA SER A 37 -20.33 26.76 23.31
C SER A 37 -20.94 26.72 21.90
N SER A 38 -20.68 25.66 21.19
CA SER A 38 -21.56 25.21 20.11
C SER A 38 -22.66 24.43 20.78
N SER A 39 -23.89 24.92 20.66
CA SER A 39 -25.10 24.24 21.10
C SER A 39 -25.07 22.80 20.61
N ALA A 40 -24.65 21.88 21.47
CA ALA A 40 -24.79 20.45 21.22
C ALA A 40 -26.30 20.22 21.12
N VAL A 41 -26.78 19.99 19.91
CA VAL A 41 -28.10 19.39 19.70
C VAL A 41 -28.02 18.04 20.41
N MET A 42 -28.58 17.98 21.61
CA MET A 42 -28.80 16.72 22.31
C MET A 42 -29.79 15.93 21.45
N ALA A 43 -29.28 15.09 20.55
CA ALA A 43 -30.08 14.10 19.85
C ALA A 43 -30.77 13.25 20.93
N ASN A 44 -32.09 13.16 20.88
CA ASN A 44 -32.82 12.22 21.74
C ASN A 44 -32.24 10.82 21.52
N PRO A 45 -31.95 10.02 22.56
CA PRO A 45 -31.42 8.67 22.40
C PRO A 45 -32.30 7.77 21.53
N SER A 46 -33.55 8.15 21.31
CA SER A 46 -34.50 7.43 20.43
C SER A 46 -34.28 7.65 18.94
N ASP A 47 -33.48 8.65 18.54
CA ASP A 47 -33.28 9.03 17.14
C ASP A 47 -31.87 8.67 16.62
N VAL A 48 -31.08 7.93 17.41
CA VAL A 48 -29.75 7.50 17.01
C VAL A 48 -29.87 6.33 16.03
N SER A 49 -29.61 6.59 14.75
CA SER A 49 -29.54 5.57 13.72
C SER A 49 -28.10 5.10 13.54
N ILE A 50 -27.89 3.79 13.61
CA ILE A 50 -26.56 3.16 13.49
C ILE A 50 -26.58 2.22 12.29
N ALA A 51 -25.49 2.20 11.53
CA ALA A 51 -25.25 1.23 10.47
C ALA A 51 -23.83 0.66 10.58
N HIS A 52 -23.57 -0.42 9.89
CA HIS A 52 -22.23 -0.98 9.77
C HIS A 52 -22.00 -1.57 8.38
N PHE A 53 -20.73 -1.66 7.96
CA PHE A 53 -20.33 -2.33 6.73
C PHE A 53 -19.04 -3.11 6.91
N ASN A 54 -18.87 -4.17 6.11
CA ASN A 54 -17.68 -5.00 6.10
C ASN A 54 -16.62 -4.39 5.16
N MET A 55 -15.50 -3.94 5.72
CA MET A 55 -14.41 -3.32 4.96
C MET A 55 -13.76 -4.32 3.97
N ASP A 56 -13.57 -5.59 4.39
CA ASP A 56 -12.98 -6.62 3.53
C ASP A 56 -13.86 -6.90 2.30
N SER A 57 -15.18 -6.91 2.50
CA SER A 57 -16.13 -7.07 1.41
C SER A 57 -16.18 -5.85 0.49
N VAL A 58 -16.11 -4.64 1.06
CA VAL A 58 -16.05 -3.40 0.27
C VAL A 58 -14.80 -3.40 -0.59
N THR A 59 -13.63 -3.60 -0.03
CA THR A 59 -12.38 -3.58 -0.77
C THR A 59 -12.30 -4.68 -1.82
N SER A 60 -12.78 -5.89 -1.52
CA SER A 60 -12.73 -7.02 -2.47
C SER A 60 -13.73 -6.91 -3.63
N GLN A 61 -14.77 -6.08 -3.53
CA GLN A 61 -15.81 -5.90 -4.53
C GLN A 61 -15.80 -4.50 -5.19
N TRP A 62 -14.84 -3.67 -4.84
CA TRP A 62 -14.69 -2.35 -5.42
C TRP A 62 -13.74 -2.39 -6.61
N ASP A 63 -14.25 -2.07 -7.80
CA ASP A 63 -13.54 -2.19 -9.07
C ASP A 63 -12.26 -1.31 -9.10
N LEU A 64 -12.32 -0.11 -8.55
CA LEU A 64 -11.17 0.80 -8.47
C LEU A 64 -10.05 0.24 -7.57
N TYR A 65 -10.41 -0.45 -6.48
CA TYR A 65 -9.43 -1.14 -5.64
C TYR A 65 -8.67 -2.21 -6.43
N TYR A 66 -9.41 -2.99 -7.24
CA TYR A 66 -8.83 -4.02 -8.09
C TYR A 66 -7.89 -3.44 -9.16
N GLU A 67 -8.27 -2.31 -9.77
CA GLU A 67 -7.43 -1.60 -10.73
C GLU A 67 -6.10 -1.17 -10.09
N TYR A 68 -6.13 -0.54 -8.91
CA TYR A 68 -4.90 -0.16 -8.19
C TYR A 68 -4.00 -1.34 -7.84
N GLN A 69 -4.58 -2.45 -7.43
CA GLN A 69 -3.79 -3.66 -7.17
C GLN A 69 -3.11 -4.17 -8.44
N GLN A 70 -3.81 -4.10 -9.58
CA GLN A 70 -3.22 -4.47 -10.85
C GLN A 70 -2.10 -3.51 -11.31
N GLU A 71 -2.29 -2.20 -11.14
CA GLU A 71 -1.29 -1.21 -11.49
C GLU A 71 -0.02 -1.35 -10.63
N LEU A 72 -0.19 -1.52 -9.32
CA LEU A 72 0.93 -1.77 -8.43
C LEU A 72 1.66 -3.08 -8.80
N GLY A 73 0.92 -4.13 -9.15
CA GLY A 73 1.49 -5.39 -9.60
C GLY A 73 2.25 -5.26 -10.93
N LYS A 74 1.76 -4.47 -11.88
CA LYS A 74 2.47 -4.17 -13.13
C LYS A 74 3.77 -3.41 -12.86
N LYS A 75 3.70 -2.36 -12.03
CA LYS A 75 4.88 -1.57 -11.67
C LYS A 75 5.93 -2.43 -10.99
N GLN A 76 5.53 -3.31 -10.07
CA GLN A 76 6.43 -4.28 -9.46
C GLN A 76 7.10 -5.18 -10.50
N ALA A 77 6.33 -5.74 -11.44
CA ALA A 77 6.86 -6.60 -12.49
C ALA A 77 7.85 -5.86 -13.42
N GLU A 78 7.57 -4.59 -13.75
CA GLU A 78 8.46 -3.75 -14.54
C GLU A 78 9.78 -3.46 -13.80
N MET A 79 9.72 -3.14 -12.51
CA MET A 79 10.90 -2.91 -11.68
C MET A 79 11.73 -4.19 -11.50
N GLU A 80 11.08 -5.33 -11.32
CA GLU A 80 11.76 -6.64 -11.24
C GLU A 80 12.46 -6.98 -12.56
N ALA A 81 11.83 -6.72 -13.69
CA ALA A 81 12.41 -6.96 -15.01
C ALA A 81 13.60 -6.03 -15.30
N ASP A 82 13.49 -4.73 -14.97
CA ASP A 82 14.61 -3.79 -15.09
C ASP A 82 15.78 -4.18 -14.20
N PHE A 83 15.53 -4.51 -12.95
CA PHE A 83 16.57 -4.95 -12.01
C PHE A 83 17.26 -6.24 -12.48
N ALA A 84 16.50 -7.21 -12.98
CA ALA A 84 17.05 -8.44 -13.53
C ALA A 84 17.94 -8.17 -14.75
N GLY A 85 17.52 -7.28 -15.67
CA GLY A 85 18.31 -6.90 -16.84
C GLY A 85 19.62 -6.21 -16.47
N ARG A 86 19.59 -5.29 -15.49
CA ARG A 86 20.80 -4.62 -14.98
C ARG A 86 21.74 -5.59 -14.27
N THR A 87 21.18 -6.52 -13.51
CA THR A 87 21.96 -7.54 -12.82
C THR A 87 22.66 -8.48 -13.81
N GLU A 88 21.97 -8.89 -14.87
CA GLU A 88 22.57 -9.69 -15.94
C GLU A 88 23.71 -8.94 -16.64
N THR A 89 23.51 -7.66 -16.96
CA THR A 89 24.56 -6.81 -17.56
C THR A 89 25.77 -6.69 -16.64
N PHE A 90 25.54 -6.51 -15.33
CA PHE A 90 26.62 -6.48 -14.34
C PHE A 90 27.42 -7.80 -14.32
N TYR A 91 26.74 -8.94 -14.32
CA TYR A 91 27.44 -10.25 -14.38
C TYR A 91 28.27 -10.43 -15.64
N GLN A 92 27.78 -9.95 -16.78
CA GLN A 92 28.55 -9.95 -18.04
C GLN A 92 29.78 -9.04 -17.92
N SER A 93 29.66 -7.86 -17.34
CA SER A 93 30.77 -6.95 -17.07
C SER A 93 31.82 -7.57 -16.15
N VAL A 94 31.39 -8.28 -15.10
CA VAL A 94 32.30 -9.03 -14.21
C VAL A 94 33.08 -10.11 -14.96
N GLN A 95 32.39 -10.89 -15.79
CA GLN A 95 33.03 -11.93 -16.58
C GLN A 95 34.03 -11.38 -17.59
N ASP A 96 33.69 -10.31 -18.29
CA ASP A 96 34.56 -9.61 -19.23
C ASP A 96 35.82 -9.06 -18.56
N ALA A 97 35.62 -8.37 -17.42
CA ALA A 97 36.73 -7.85 -16.65
C ALA A 97 37.68 -8.98 -16.15
N GLN A 98 37.11 -10.07 -15.63
CA GLN A 98 37.90 -11.22 -15.20
C GLN A 98 38.68 -11.84 -16.38
N TYR A 99 38.05 -12.00 -17.54
CA TYR A 99 38.71 -12.50 -18.74
C TYR A 99 39.89 -11.61 -19.16
N LYS A 100 39.67 -10.27 -19.22
CA LYS A 100 40.74 -9.32 -19.62
C LYS A 100 41.90 -9.33 -18.64
N ILE A 101 41.65 -9.39 -17.34
CA ILE A 101 42.70 -9.43 -16.30
C ILE A 101 43.48 -10.77 -16.38
N GLN A 102 42.79 -11.90 -16.44
CA GLN A 102 43.44 -13.22 -16.49
C GLN A 102 44.30 -13.42 -17.74
N ARG A 103 43.87 -12.85 -18.86
CA ARG A 103 44.59 -12.91 -20.13
C ARG A 103 45.65 -11.83 -20.30
N GLN A 104 45.84 -10.98 -19.26
CA GLN A 104 46.80 -9.88 -19.33
C GLN A 104 46.54 -8.91 -20.51
N LEU A 105 45.26 -8.74 -20.88
CA LEU A 105 44.85 -7.86 -21.98
C LEU A 105 44.73 -6.39 -21.54
N VAL A 106 44.88 -6.10 -20.26
CA VAL A 106 44.82 -4.78 -19.65
C VAL A 106 46.04 -4.52 -18.80
N THR A 107 46.43 -3.27 -18.69
CA THR A 107 47.49 -2.82 -17.76
C THR A 107 47.02 -2.94 -16.32
N ARG A 108 47.97 -2.87 -15.36
CA ARG A 108 47.63 -2.86 -13.93
C ARG A 108 46.69 -1.71 -13.56
N SER A 109 46.92 -0.51 -14.09
CA SER A 109 46.09 0.65 -13.84
C SER A 109 44.67 0.46 -14.37
N GLU A 110 44.51 -0.11 -15.57
CA GLU A 110 43.21 -0.43 -16.15
C GLU A 110 42.46 -1.53 -15.35
N ALA A 111 43.19 -2.53 -14.86
CA ALA A 111 42.62 -3.55 -13.99
C ALA A 111 42.09 -2.97 -12.67
N GLU A 112 42.82 -2.04 -12.05
CA GLU A 112 42.40 -1.33 -10.86
C GLU A 112 41.16 -0.46 -11.13
N GLN A 113 41.08 0.21 -12.28
CA GLN A 113 39.91 0.98 -12.70
C GLN A 113 38.67 0.10 -12.95
N LEU A 114 38.84 -1.04 -13.63
CA LEU A 114 37.75 -2.00 -13.83
C LEU A 114 37.18 -2.52 -12.50
N GLN A 115 38.04 -2.82 -11.54
CA GLN A 115 37.62 -3.27 -10.22
C GLN A 115 36.82 -2.18 -9.48
N GLN A 116 37.27 -0.91 -9.53
CA GLN A 116 36.57 0.22 -8.95
C GLN A 116 35.22 0.46 -9.60
N GLN A 117 35.15 0.33 -10.94
CA GLN A 117 33.90 0.46 -11.68
C GLN A 117 32.91 -0.63 -11.28
N LEU A 118 33.32 -1.89 -11.22
CA LEU A 118 32.46 -3.00 -10.80
C LEU A 118 31.97 -2.83 -9.37
N ALA A 119 32.81 -2.37 -8.45
CA ALA A 119 32.41 -2.09 -7.06
C ALA A 119 31.38 -0.96 -7.00
N SER A 120 31.50 0.07 -7.85
CA SER A 120 30.52 1.15 -7.96
C SER A 120 29.20 0.65 -8.56
N GLU A 121 29.25 -0.20 -9.59
CA GLU A 121 28.03 -0.78 -10.20
C GLU A 121 27.29 -1.68 -9.21
N GLU A 122 27.99 -2.52 -8.44
CA GLU A 122 27.40 -3.33 -7.38
C GLU A 122 26.68 -2.48 -6.34
N GLN A 123 27.34 -1.40 -5.90
CA GLN A 123 26.73 -0.45 -4.95
C GLN A 123 25.49 0.24 -5.53
N ASN A 124 25.50 0.58 -6.82
CA ASN A 124 24.36 1.17 -7.51
C ASN A 124 23.19 0.19 -7.60
N LEU A 125 23.45 -1.09 -7.87
CA LEU A 125 22.41 -2.13 -7.89
C LEU A 125 21.77 -2.31 -6.49
N MET A 126 22.57 -2.32 -5.43
CA MET A 126 22.03 -2.37 -4.06
C MET A 126 21.17 -1.16 -3.74
N THR A 127 21.61 0.02 -4.16
CA THR A 127 20.85 1.27 -3.97
C THR A 127 19.54 1.24 -4.76
N LEU A 128 19.58 0.79 -6.01
CA LEU A 128 18.41 0.67 -6.88
C LEU A 128 17.37 -0.30 -6.30
N GLN A 129 17.81 -1.44 -5.78
CA GLN A 129 16.92 -2.41 -5.13
C GLN A 129 16.18 -1.79 -3.93
N ASN A 130 16.91 -1.03 -3.11
CA ASN A 130 16.32 -0.33 -1.96
C ASN A 130 15.34 0.77 -2.41
N GLN A 131 15.67 1.51 -3.47
CA GLN A 131 14.80 2.53 -4.05
C GLN A 131 13.49 1.92 -4.57
N TYR A 132 13.56 0.84 -5.33
CA TYR A 132 12.37 0.16 -5.85
C TYR A 132 11.47 -0.37 -4.73
N SER A 133 12.07 -0.95 -3.70
CA SER A 133 11.31 -1.42 -2.55
C SER A 133 10.62 -0.28 -1.81
N ALA A 134 11.31 0.85 -1.61
CA ALA A 134 10.76 2.03 -0.96
C ALA A 134 9.64 2.66 -1.79
N GLU A 135 9.81 2.77 -3.11
CA GLU A 135 8.83 3.34 -4.02
C GLU A 135 7.53 2.53 -4.06
N LEU A 136 7.64 1.20 -4.17
CA LEU A 136 6.45 0.33 -4.14
C LEU A 136 5.72 0.40 -2.80
N GLN A 137 6.45 0.48 -1.70
CA GLN A 137 5.86 0.63 -0.37
C GLN A 137 5.14 1.98 -0.22
N GLU A 138 5.78 3.07 -0.66
CA GLU A 138 5.19 4.41 -0.61
C GLU A 138 3.91 4.48 -1.44
N GLU A 139 3.94 3.99 -2.67
CA GLU A 139 2.77 3.97 -3.56
C GLU A 139 1.63 3.14 -2.98
N GLY A 140 1.93 1.95 -2.44
CA GLY A 140 0.92 1.13 -1.76
C GLY A 140 0.27 1.83 -0.57
N MET A 141 1.05 2.55 0.25
CA MET A 141 0.52 3.34 1.37
C MET A 141 -0.30 4.54 0.90
N VAL A 142 0.15 5.26 -0.13
CA VAL A 142 -0.58 6.39 -0.70
C VAL A 142 -1.92 5.94 -1.25
N ASN A 143 -1.93 4.86 -2.05
CA ASN A 143 -3.15 4.32 -2.64
C ASN A 143 -4.14 3.84 -1.57
N THR A 144 -3.65 3.14 -0.54
CA THR A 144 -4.48 2.71 0.60
C THR A 144 -5.12 3.91 1.30
N ARG A 145 -4.36 4.97 1.56
CA ARG A 145 -4.87 6.18 2.20
C ARG A 145 -5.94 6.88 1.35
N LYS A 146 -5.69 7.01 0.06
CA LYS A 146 -6.66 7.60 -0.88
C LYS A 146 -7.96 6.81 -0.93
N MET A 147 -7.87 5.48 -0.96
CA MET A 147 -9.06 4.63 -0.96
C MET A 147 -9.87 4.73 0.33
N ILE A 148 -9.21 4.76 1.49
CA ILE A 148 -9.90 4.98 2.77
C ILE A 148 -10.62 6.33 2.77
N ASP A 149 -9.97 7.39 2.33
CA ASP A 149 -10.56 8.72 2.23
C ASP A 149 -11.80 8.76 1.30
N MET A 150 -11.74 8.05 0.17
CA MET A 150 -12.91 7.93 -0.72
C MET A 150 -14.07 7.17 -0.08
N ILE A 151 -13.79 6.09 0.64
CA ILE A 151 -14.80 5.34 1.39
C ILE A 151 -15.42 6.25 2.45
N GLU A 152 -14.59 6.96 3.23
CA GLU A 152 -15.06 7.88 4.27
C GLU A 152 -15.94 8.99 3.71
N ARG A 153 -15.53 9.63 2.61
CA ARG A 153 -16.33 10.67 1.95
C ARG A 153 -17.66 10.12 1.45
N TYR A 154 -17.65 8.97 0.80
CA TYR A 154 -18.88 8.37 0.31
C TYR A 154 -19.82 7.97 1.46
N VAL A 155 -19.30 7.35 2.50
CA VAL A 155 -20.09 6.95 3.68
C VAL A 155 -20.66 8.18 4.42
N ALA A 156 -19.90 9.29 4.46
CA ALA A 156 -20.40 10.54 5.04
C ALA A 156 -21.59 11.10 4.25
N GLU A 157 -21.52 11.11 2.91
CA GLU A 157 -22.63 11.53 2.05
C GLU A 157 -23.85 10.61 2.23
N LEU A 158 -23.65 9.30 2.18
CA LEU A 158 -24.69 8.31 2.41
C LEU A 158 -25.34 8.48 3.79
N SER A 159 -24.54 8.77 4.82
CA SER A 159 -25.03 9.00 6.18
C SER A 159 -25.92 10.23 6.28
N GLN A 160 -25.59 11.31 5.57
CA GLN A 160 -26.44 12.50 5.49
C GLN A 160 -27.76 12.21 4.78
N GLU A 161 -27.71 11.45 3.69
CA GLU A 161 -28.91 11.07 2.92
C GLU A 161 -29.86 10.18 3.74
N LYS A 162 -29.30 9.16 4.44
CA LYS A 162 -30.07 8.15 5.17
C LYS A 162 -30.35 8.50 6.63
N GLY A 163 -29.73 9.56 7.15
CA GLY A 163 -29.90 9.96 8.54
C GLY A 163 -29.15 9.07 9.54
N TYR A 164 -28.05 8.44 9.13
CA TYR A 164 -27.22 7.66 10.05
C TYR A 164 -26.45 8.60 10.99
N SER A 165 -26.55 8.34 12.30
CA SER A 165 -25.78 9.05 13.32
C SER A 165 -24.38 8.48 13.46
N TYR A 166 -24.24 7.17 13.26
CA TYR A 166 -22.97 6.45 13.30
C TYR A 166 -22.94 5.36 12.24
N VAL A 167 -21.81 5.24 11.55
CA VAL A 167 -21.52 4.11 10.67
C VAL A 167 -20.19 3.48 11.11
N TYR A 168 -20.22 2.20 11.41
CA TYR A 168 -19.04 1.43 11.81
C TYR A 168 -18.54 0.58 10.65
N SER A 169 -17.26 0.74 10.31
CA SER A 169 -16.59 -0.25 9.48
C SER A 169 -16.08 -1.39 10.35
N TYR A 170 -16.19 -2.63 9.88
CA TYR A 170 -15.58 -3.79 10.52
C TYR A 170 -14.85 -4.66 9.51
N GLN A 171 -13.90 -5.42 10.01
CA GLN A 171 -13.12 -6.40 9.25
C GLN A 171 -12.97 -7.66 10.07
N PHE A 172 -12.52 -8.73 9.46
CA PHE A 172 -12.26 -9.96 10.17
C PHE A 172 -11.26 -9.75 11.33
N GLY A 173 -11.63 -10.15 12.54
CA GLY A 173 -10.82 -9.91 13.73
C GLY A 173 -10.86 -8.48 14.29
N GLY A 174 -11.71 -7.61 13.76
CA GLY A 174 -11.89 -6.23 14.22
C GLY A 174 -12.75 -6.10 15.48
N ASN A 175 -13.05 -4.85 15.86
CA ASN A 175 -13.70 -4.54 17.14
C ASN A 175 -15.22 -4.81 17.15
N LEU A 176 -15.89 -4.84 16.00
CA LEU A 176 -17.30 -5.18 15.92
C LEU A 176 -17.47 -6.69 15.89
N ILE A 177 -17.93 -7.25 16.99
CA ILE A 177 -18.12 -8.71 17.15
C ILE A 177 -19.47 -9.17 16.57
N TYR A 178 -20.50 -8.32 16.69
CA TYR A 178 -21.83 -8.62 16.20
C TYR A 178 -22.52 -7.34 15.71
N GLY A 179 -23.16 -7.44 14.55
CA GLY A 179 -24.06 -6.43 13.99
C GLY A 179 -25.31 -7.11 13.43
N ALA A 180 -26.47 -6.54 13.70
CA ALA A 180 -27.72 -7.06 13.14
C ALA A 180 -27.70 -6.89 11.61
N LYS A 181 -28.07 -7.93 10.86
CA LYS A 181 -28.09 -7.92 9.38
C LYS A 181 -28.93 -6.79 8.79
N ALA A 182 -29.95 -6.35 9.50
CA ALA A 182 -30.79 -5.22 9.07
C ALA A 182 -30.07 -3.87 9.09
N LEU A 183 -28.92 -3.78 9.79
CA LEU A 183 -28.08 -2.57 9.89
C LEU A 183 -26.84 -2.66 8.99
N ASP A 184 -26.70 -3.76 8.25
CA ASP A 184 -25.57 -3.99 7.33
C ASP A 184 -25.82 -3.30 5.99
N ILE A 185 -25.00 -2.28 5.72
CA ILE A 185 -25.08 -1.49 4.48
C ILE A 185 -23.94 -1.82 3.50
N THR A 186 -23.25 -2.95 3.69
CA THR A 186 -22.07 -3.32 2.88
C THR A 186 -22.37 -3.27 1.38
N ASN A 187 -23.47 -3.89 0.94
CA ASN A 187 -23.84 -3.91 -0.49
C ASN A 187 -24.17 -2.51 -1.02
N GLU A 188 -24.77 -1.65 -0.21
CA GLU A 188 -25.08 -0.27 -0.58
C GLU A 188 -23.80 0.56 -0.74
N VAL A 189 -22.84 0.38 0.17
CA VAL A 189 -21.53 1.02 0.10
C VAL A 189 -20.78 0.56 -1.15
N VAL A 190 -20.72 -0.75 -1.42
CA VAL A 190 -20.07 -1.31 -2.62
C VAL A 190 -20.69 -0.75 -3.90
N ALA A 191 -22.03 -0.81 -4.01
CA ALA A 191 -22.74 -0.33 -5.20
C ALA A 191 -22.50 1.17 -5.44
N GLY A 192 -22.52 1.97 -4.38
CA GLY A 192 -22.32 3.40 -4.49
C GLY A 192 -20.87 3.80 -4.79
N LEU A 193 -19.90 3.12 -4.22
CA LEU A 193 -18.49 3.35 -4.55
C LEU A 193 -18.22 3.00 -6.02
N ASN A 194 -18.71 1.86 -6.51
CA ASN A 194 -18.57 1.47 -7.91
C ASN A 194 -19.31 2.41 -8.88
N ALA A 195 -20.42 3.01 -8.46
CA ALA A 195 -21.13 4.01 -9.27
C ALA A 195 -20.39 5.35 -9.30
N LYS A 196 -19.79 5.76 -8.17
CA LYS A 196 -19.15 7.08 -8.02
C LYS A 196 -17.70 7.12 -8.49
N TYR A 197 -16.95 6.07 -8.23
CA TYR A 197 -15.53 5.96 -8.51
C TYR A 197 -15.26 4.77 -9.42
N GLN A 198 -15.35 5.03 -10.71
CA GLN A 198 -15.11 4.02 -11.74
C GLN A 198 -13.61 3.87 -12.02
N PRO A 199 -13.17 2.73 -12.59
CA PRO A 199 -11.83 2.55 -13.11
C PRO A 199 -11.39 3.73 -13.99
N GLY A 200 -10.14 4.20 -13.82
CA GLY A 200 -9.62 5.39 -14.50
C GLY A 200 -10.03 6.73 -13.87
N THR A 201 -10.72 6.74 -12.73
CA THR A 201 -10.96 7.99 -11.97
C THR A 201 -9.64 8.49 -11.39
N GLU A 202 -9.18 9.67 -11.85
CA GLU A 202 -8.02 10.33 -11.23
C GLU A 202 -8.35 10.71 -9.79
N LEU A 203 -7.41 10.43 -8.90
CA LEU A 203 -7.53 10.72 -7.48
C LEU A 203 -6.83 12.06 -7.20
N ASP A 204 -7.61 13.11 -7.11
CA ASP A 204 -7.15 14.41 -6.62
C ASP A 204 -6.92 14.42 -5.10
#